data_57e7348d69ab68050c5771fd4b07b761
#
_entry.id   57e7348d69ab68050c5771fd4b07b761
#
_cell.length_a   1.000
_cell.length_b   1.000
_cell.length_c   1.000
_cell.angle_alpha   90.00
_cell.angle_beta   90.00
_cell.angle_gamma   90.00
#
_symmetry.space_group_name_H-M   'P 1'
#
loop_
_entity.id
_entity.type
_entity.pdbx_description
1 polymer ?
#
loop_
_entity_poly.entity_id
_entity_poly.type
_entity_poly.pdbx_seq_one_letter_code
_entity_poly.pdbx_strand_id
1 'polypeptide(L)'
;PTRFLAAGFHNITVVHHDVLSVVINRPELAEKSRLANITLPSSYKLVANLPYSITSVCLKRFLAGEVARPSLMVVMVQKEVAERLTAKPGKMSLLSLLSQYYSDPHYITDVPAANFWPKPQVDSAIVSLQLKQPSLSVEDEKWLWRLARIGFSSRRKMLKNNLSAGLLIEESAVSNYLTQVRQNVNCRAQDLSINQWIE
;
A
#
# COMPACT_ATOMS: atom_id res chain seq x y z
N PRO A 1 18.37 -23.01 7.64
CA PRO A 1 18.27 -23.92 6.47
C PRO A 1 18.27 -25.39 6.89
N THR A 2 19.17 -25.79 7.78
CA THR A 2 19.37 -27.19 8.22
C THR A 2 18.16 -27.86 8.84
N ARG A 3 17.31 -27.15 9.58
CA ARG A 3 16.11 -27.75 10.22
C ARG A 3 15.07 -28.21 9.20
N PHE A 4 14.83 -27.46 8.11
CA PHE A 4 13.86 -27.84 7.09
C PHE A 4 14.35 -29.01 6.23
N LEU A 5 15.64 -29.01 5.88
CA LEU A 5 16.26 -30.13 5.17
C LEU A 5 16.25 -31.42 6.00
N ALA A 6 16.52 -31.33 7.30
CA ALA A 6 16.44 -32.47 8.22
C ALA A 6 15.00 -33.01 8.40
N ALA A 7 13.97 -32.18 8.18
CA ALA A 7 12.56 -32.57 8.21
C ALA A 7 12.05 -33.12 6.83
N GLY A 8 12.93 -33.25 5.84
CA GLY A 8 12.58 -33.82 4.51
C GLY A 8 11.85 -32.88 3.57
N PHE A 9 11.82 -31.57 3.86
CA PHE A 9 11.25 -30.58 2.93
C PHE A 9 12.27 -30.16 1.87
N HIS A 10 12.05 -30.57 0.61
CA HIS A 10 12.94 -30.27 -0.51
C HIS A 10 12.49 -29.07 -1.37
N ASN A 11 11.28 -28.55 -1.13
CA ASN A 11 10.68 -27.44 -1.87
C ASN A 11 10.78 -26.09 -1.14
N ILE A 12 11.62 -26.00 -0.09
CA ILE A 12 11.81 -24.78 0.70
C ILE A 12 13.22 -24.24 0.47
N THR A 13 13.32 -22.99 0.09
CA THR A 13 14.58 -22.23 0.05
C THR A 13 14.54 -21.15 1.13
N VAL A 14 15.53 -21.14 2.03
CA VAL A 14 15.65 -20.12 3.08
C VAL A 14 16.72 -19.11 2.66
N VAL A 15 16.30 -17.85 2.54
CA VAL A 15 17.19 -16.74 2.22
C VAL A 15 17.26 -15.82 3.45
N HIS A 16 18.46 -15.69 4.05
CA HIS A 16 18.69 -14.76 5.14
C HIS A 16 19.08 -13.40 4.59
N HIS A 17 18.07 -12.51 4.44
CA HIS A 17 18.29 -11.16 3.90
C HIS A 17 17.26 -10.18 4.44
N ASP A 18 17.58 -8.87 4.39
CA ASP A 18 16.59 -7.82 4.66
C ASP A 18 15.63 -7.71 3.47
N VAL A 19 14.33 -7.83 3.75
CA VAL A 19 13.27 -7.75 2.73
C VAL A 19 13.27 -6.43 1.97
N LEU A 20 13.76 -5.35 2.57
CA LEU A 20 13.87 -4.04 1.92
C LEU A 20 15.06 -3.94 0.95
N SER A 21 16.03 -4.83 1.07
CA SER A 21 17.22 -4.89 0.22
C SER A 21 17.20 -6.05 -0.78
N VAL A 22 16.04 -6.68 -0.98
CA VAL A 22 15.85 -7.76 -1.95
C VAL A 22 15.12 -7.21 -3.17
N VAL A 23 15.48 -7.64 -4.36
CA VAL A 23 14.69 -7.48 -5.59
C VAL A 23 14.21 -8.85 -6.06
N ILE A 24 13.05 -8.87 -6.71
CA ILE A 24 12.43 -10.10 -7.19
C ILE A 24 12.35 -10.02 -8.71
N ASN A 25 12.93 -11.02 -9.39
CA ASN A 25 12.95 -11.13 -10.85
C ASN A 25 13.48 -9.87 -11.58
N ARG A 26 14.45 -9.16 -10.97
CA ARG A 26 15.06 -7.95 -11.53
C ARG A 26 16.59 -7.94 -11.30
N PRO A 27 17.32 -8.83 -11.97
CA PRO A 27 18.77 -8.94 -11.80
C PRO A 27 19.51 -7.62 -12.11
N GLU A 28 19.02 -6.85 -13.08
CA GLU A 28 19.58 -5.56 -13.48
C GLU A 28 19.55 -4.51 -12.34
N LEU A 29 18.55 -4.58 -11.47
CA LEU A 29 18.46 -3.73 -10.28
C LEU A 29 19.36 -4.24 -9.17
N ALA A 30 19.50 -5.56 -9.03
CA ALA A 30 20.37 -6.17 -8.04
C ALA A 30 21.84 -5.79 -8.28
N GLU A 31 22.31 -5.89 -9.51
CA GLU A 31 23.69 -5.52 -9.89
C GLU A 31 23.98 -4.05 -9.62
N LYS A 32 23.09 -3.14 -10.04
CA LYS A 32 23.27 -1.70 -9.85
C LYS A 32 23.26 -1.25 -8.39
N SER A 33 22.47 -1.91 -7.56
CA SER A 33 22.17 -1.46 -6.19
C SER A 33 22.77 -2.37 -5.12
N ARG A 34 23.54 -3.39 -5.49
CA ARG A 34 24.07 -4.45 -4.59
C ARG A 34 22.96 -5.13 -3.77
N LEU A 35 21.78 -5.24 -4.36
CA LEU A 35 20.62 -5.91 -3.77
C LEU A 35 20.65 -7.41 -4.10
N ALA A 36 20.12 -8.23 -3.21
CA ALA A 36 19.95 -9.65 -3.49
C ALA A 36 18.78 -9.87 -4.45
N ASN A 37 19.03 -10.53 -5.58
CA ASN A 37 17.98 -10.94 -6.51
C ASN A 37 17.43 -12.31 -6.12
N ILE A 38 16.10 -12.39 -5.98
CA ILE A 38 15.39 -13.65 -5.79
C ILE A 38 14.60 -13.95 -7.05
N THR A 39 14.88 -15.09 -7.66
CA THR A 39 14.11 -15.56 -8.82
C THR A 39 12.90 -16.34 -8.33
N LEU A 40 11.70 -15.90 -8.70
CA LEU A 40 10.42 -16.53 -8.42
C LEU A 40 9.68 -16.82 -9.73
N PRO A 41 8.68 -17.71 -9.71
CA PRO A 41 7.73 -17.85 -10.82
C PRO A 41 7.10 -16.52 -11.21
N SER A 42 6.66 -16.38 -12.45
CA SER A 42 6.00 -15.15 -12.96
C SER A 42 4.76 -14.74 -12.16
N SER A 43 4.08 -15.72 -11.55
CA SER A 43 3.01 -15.50 -10.58
C SER A 43 3.40 -16.14 -9.24
N TYR A 44 3.46 -15.33 -8.20
CA TYR A 44 3.75 -15.81 -6.84
C TYR A 44 2.81 -15.14 -5.84
N LYS A 45 2.71 -15.72 -4.65
CA LYS A 45 1.96 -15.17 -3.51
C LYS A 45 2.93 -14.76 -2.41
N LEU A 46 2.63 -13.66 -1.73
CA LEU A 46 3.38 -13.18 -0.58
C LEU A 46 2.57 -13.42 0.69
N VAL A 47 3.16 -14.15 1.64
CA VAL A 47 2.59 -14.30 3.00
C VAL A 47 3.64 -13.78 3.97
N ALA A 48 3.29 -12.81 4.82
CA ALA A 48 4.25 -12.18 5.71
C ALA A 48 3.65 -11.73 7.04
N ASN A 49 4.40 -11.97 8.11
CA ASN A 49 4.26 -11.22 9.36
C ASN A 49 5.24 -10.05 9.30
N LEU A 50 4.73 -8.84 9.02
CA LEU A 50 5.56 -7.67 8.80
C LEU A 50 5.93 -6.99 10.14
N PRO A 51 7.22 -6.70 10.39
CA PRO A 51 7.60 -5.83 11.49
C PRO A 51 6.91 -4.47 11.36
N TYR A 52 6.33 -3.97 12.46
CA TYR A 52 5.51 -2.76 12.43
C TYR A 52 6.25 -1.54 11.88
N SER A 53 7.54 -1.41 12.19
CA SER A 53 8.39 -0.29 11.77
C SER A 53 8.59 -0.17 10.26
N ILE A 54 8.49 -1.29 9.50
CA ILE A 54 8.72 -1.32 8.06
C ILE A 54 7.46 -1.61 7.24
N THR A 55 6.31 -1.81 7.89
CA THR A 55 5.07 -2.22 7.23
C THR A 55 4.70 -1.33 6.05
N SER A 56 4.67 0.00 6.24
CA SER A 56 4.27 0.94 5.16
C SER A 56 5.24 0.93 3.98
N VAL A 57 6.54 0.78 4.25
CA VAL A 57 7.58 0.72 3.20
C VAL A 57 7.46 -0.59 2.42
N CYS A 58 7.29 -1.72 3.11
CA CYS A 58 7.07 -3.02 2.47
C CYS A 58 5.81 -3.01 1.60
N LEU A 59 4.68 -2.53 2.14
CA LEU A 59 3.44 -2.46 1.38
C LEU A 59 3.60 -1.62 0.12
N LYS A 60 4.18 -0.42 0.22
CA LYS A 60 4.44 0.42 -0.94
C LYS A 60 5.30 -0.30 -1.97
N ARG A 61 6.39 -0.93 -1.54
CA ARG A 61 7.36 -1.62 -2.41
C ARG A 61 6.71 -2.73 -3.25
N PHE A 62 5.86 -3.55 -2.63
CA PHE A 62 5.20 -4.68 -3.31
C PHE A 62 3.95 -4.24 -4.09
N LEU A 63 3.20 -3.26 -3.62
CA LEU A 63 2.00 -2.77 -4.31
C LEU A 63 2.34 -1.90 -5.51
N ALA A 64 3.23 -0.91 -5.35
CA ALA A 64 3.58 0.03 -6.42
C ALA A 64 4.57 -0.52 -7.47
N GLY A 65 5.01 -1.77 -7.35
CA GLY A 65 5.84 -2.43 -8.37
C GLY A 65 7.31 -2.02 -8.36
N GLU A 66 7.84 -1.55 -7.24
CA GLU A 66 9.29 -1.35 -7.06
C GLU A 66 10.05 -2.69 -7.19
N VAL A 67 9.36 -3.79 -6.94
CA VAL A 67 9.77 -5.18 -7.21
C VAL A 67 8.68 -5.88 -8.02
N ALA A 68 8.97 -7.08 -8.56
CA ALA A 68 7.94 -7.87 -9.23
C ALA A 68 6.74 -8.09 -8.29
N ARG A 69 5.53 -7.76 -8.76
CA ARG A 69 4.34 -7.75 -7.92
C ARG A 69 3.81 -9.17 -7.71
N PRO A 70 3.45 -9.56 -6.48
CA PRO A 70 2.74 -10.82 -6.25
C PRO A 70 1.32 -10.76 -6.83
N SER A 71 0.70 -11.92 -7.06
CA SER A 71 -0.72 -11.98 -7.41
C SER A 71 -1.62 -11.77 -6.19
N LEU A 72 -1.18 -12.20 -5.02
CA LEU A 72 -1.88 -12.09 -3.75
C LEU A 72 -0.87 -11.79 -2.64
N MET A 73 -1.21 -10.87 -1.75
CA MET A 73 -0.52 -10.68 -0.47
C MET A 73 -1.46 -11.03 0.68
N VAL A 74 -0.97 -11.81 1.63
CA VAL A 74 -1.63 -12.02 2.94
C VAL A 74 -0.65 -11.55 4.00
N VAL A 75 -0.99 -10.48 4.69
CA VAL A 75 -0.07 -9.83 5.63
C VAL A 75 -0.71 -9.66 6.99
N MET A 76 0.10 -9.89 8.03
CA MET A 76 -0.25 -9.52 9.40
C MET A 76 0.44 -8.20 9.71
N VAL A 77 -0.37 -7.23 10.15
CA VAL A 77 0.04 -5.86 10.44
C VAL A 77 -0.65 -5.38 11.73
N GLN A 78 -0.28 -4.20 12.24
CA GLN A 78 -1.04 -3.59 13.34
C GLN A 78 -2.50 -3.39 12.93
N LYS A 79 -3.44 -3.56 13.87
CA LYS A 79 -4.88 -3.44 13.63
C LYS A 79 -5.25 -2.10 12.98
N GLU A 80 -4.71 -0.98 13.48
CA GLU A 80 -4.93 0.34 12.89
C GLU A 80 -4.48 0.40 11.41
N VAL A 81 -3.36 -0.25 11.09
CA VAL A 81 -2.87 -0.31 9.69
C VAL A 81 -3.82 -1.12 8.81
N ALA A 82 -4.31 -2.25 9.31
CA ALA A 82 -5.29 -3.08 8.61
C ALA A 82 -6.60 -2.31 8.34
N GLU A 83 -7.11 -1.60 9.34
CA GLU A 83 -8.30 -0.73 9.21
C GLU A 83 -8.09 0.38 8.17
N ARG A 84 -6.87 0.97 8.12
CA ARG A 84 -6.53 1.97 7.12
C ARG A 84 -6.41 1.39 5.71
N LEU A 85 -5.87 0.19 5.54
CA LEU A 85 -5.78 -0.48 4.23
C LEU A 85 -7.17 -0.71 3.62
N THR A 86 -8.14 -1.08 4.46
CA THR A 86 -9.52 -1.44 4.07
C THR A 86 -10.53 -0.32 4.31
N ALA A 87 -10.07 0.92 4.57
CA ALA A 87 -10.94 2.04 4.93
C ALA A 87 -11.91 2.40 3.80
N LYS A 88 -13.12 2.81 4.19
CA LYS A 88 -14.16 3.32 3.28
C LYS A 88 -14.10 4.86 3.22
N PRO A 89 -14.76 5.50 2.23
CA PRO A 89 -14.96 6.95 2.20
C PRO A 89 -15.41 7.50 3.56
N GLY A 90 -14.90 8.64 3.95
CA GLY A 90 -15.01 9.25 5.29
C GLY A 90 -13.82 8.93 6.21
N LYS A 91 -13.07 7.85 5.95
CA LYS A 91 -11.89 7.44 6.72
C LYS A 91 -10.66 7.15 5.86
N MET A 92 -10.69 7.56 4.60
CA MET A 92 -9.59 7.31 3.66
C MET A 92 -8.29 8.02 4.07
N SER A 93 -7.19 7.50 3.61
CA SER A 93 -5.82 8.00 3.81
C SER A 93 -4.98 7.71 2.57
N LEU A 94 -3.77 8.24 2.48
CA LEU A 94 -2.83 7.85 1.41
C LEU A 94 -2.56 6.35 1.38
N LEU A 95 -2.54 5.69 2.53
CA LEU A 95 -2.37 4.24 2.61
C LEU A 95 -3.60 3.50 2.08
N SER A 96 -4.81 4.01 2.35
CA SER A 96 -6.06 3.46 1.80
C SER A 96 -6.08 3.58 0.27
N LEU A 97 -5.72 4.75 -0.26
CA LEU A 97 -5.62 4.97 -1.71
C LEU A 97 -4.60 4.01 -2.34
N LEU A 98 -3.39 3.91 -1.76
CA LEU A 98 -2.35 3.01 -2.25
C LEU A 98 -2.87 1.56 -2.30
N SER A 99 -3.45 1.10 -1.21
CA SER A 99 -3.99 -0.25 -1.11
C SER A 99 -5.06 -0.51 -2.18
N GLN A 100 -6.06 0.37 -2.26
CA GLN A 100 -7.22 0.19 -3.13
C GLN A 100 -6.95 0.49 -4.60
N TYR A 101 -5.91 1.27 -4.91
CA TYR A 101 -5.48 1.49 -6.29
C TYR A 101 -4.80 0.26 -6.89
N TYR A 102 -3.91 -0.40 -6.11
CA TYR A 102 -3.13 -1.52 -6.60
C TYR A 102 -3.70 -2.89 -6.25
N SER A 103 -4.70 -2.97 -5.38
CA SER A 103 -5.29 -4.24 -4.94
C SER A 103 -6.76 -4.08 -4.55
N ASP A 104 -7.39 -5.23 -4.27
CA ASP A 104 -8.67 -5.33 -3.59
C ASP A 104 -8.40 -5.83 -2.15
N PRO A 105 -8.43 -4.93 -1.14
CA PRO A 105 -8.06 -5.27 0.22
C PRO A 105 -9.25 -5.81 1.01
N HIS A 106 -9.04 -6.94 1.71
CA HIS A 106 -10.02 -7.57 2.59
C HIS A 106 -9.46 -7.73 4.00
N TYR A 107 -10.18 -7.23 4.98
CA TYR A 107 -9.90 -7.49 6.39
C TYR A 107 -10.35 -8.90 6.75
N ILE A 108 -9.43 -9.75 7.20
CA ILE A 108 -9.72 -11.17 7.45
C ILE A 108 -10.11 -11.40 8.90
N THR A 109 -9.22 -11.05 9.85
CA THR A 109 -9.47 -11.29 11.28
C THR A 109 -8.52 -10.49 12.15
N ASP A 110 -8.94 -10.26 13.40
CA ASP A 110 -8.08 -9.75 14.47
C ASP A 110 -7.12 -10.84 14.97
N VAL A 111 -5.94 -10.42 15.43
CA VAL A 111 -4.97 -11.23 16.14
C VAL A 111 -4.63 -10.51 17.44
N PRO A 112 -5.19 -10.95 18.59
CA PRO A 112 -4.95 -10.32 19.87
C PRO A 112 -3.47 -10.27 20.26
N ALA A 113 -3.04 -9.17 20.88
CA ALA A 113 -1.68 -9.01 21.39
C ALA A 113 -1.25 -10.12 22.36
N ALA A 114 -2.23 -10.75 23.04
CA ALA A 114 -1.98 -11.88 23.94
C ALA A 114 -1.41 -13.13 23.25
N ASN A 115 -1.55 -13.22 21.91
CA ASN A 115 -1.04 -14.36 21.13
C ASN A 115 0.46 -14.25 20.79
N PHE A 116 1.14 -13.20 21.25
CA PHE A 116 2.54 -12.95 20.93
C PHE A 116 3.44 -13.00 22.17
N TRP A 117 4.69 -13.41 21.95
CA TRP A 117 5.76 -13.31 22.92
C TRP A 117 7.02 -12.70 22.28
N PRO A 118 7.55 -11.60 22.82
CA PRO A 118 6.95 -10.76 23.86
C PRO A 118 5.65 -10.10 23.39
N LYS A 119 4.72 -9.83 24.31
CA LYS A 119 3.42 -9.24 24.03
C LYS A 119 3.60 -7.79 23.51
N PRO A 120 3.09 -7.45 22.31
CA PRO A 120 3.10 -6.09 21.80
C PRO A 120 2.07 -5.21 22.53
N GLN A 121 2.19 -3.89 22.36
CA GLN A 121 1.28 -2.91 22.97
C GLN A 121 -0.09 -2.84 22.29
N VAL A 122 -0.21 -3.30 21.05
CA VAL A 122 -1.43 -3.20 20.21
C VAL A 122 -1.75 -4.54 19.58
N ASP A 123 -3.01 -4.75 19.29
CA ASP A 123 -3.46 -5.91 18.52
C ASP A 123 -2.97 -5.82 17.07
N SER A 124 -2.86 -6.97 16.45
CA SER A 124 -2.63 -7.13 15.02
C SER A 124 -3.92 -7.50 14.30
N ALA A 125 -3.87 -7.49 12.99
CA ALA A 125 -4.89 -8.06 12.13
C ALA A 125 -4.28 -8.65 10.87
N ILE A 126 -4.98 -9.59 10.26
CA ILE A 126 -4.62 -10.18 8.97
C ILE A 126 -5.45 -9.51 7.89
N VAL A 127 -4.77 -9.09 6.83
CA VAL A 127 -5.38 -8.51 5.62
C VAL A 127 -4.92 -9.31 4.40
N SER A 128 -5.83 -9.62 3.50
CA SER A 128 -5.51 -10.09 2.16
C SER A 128 -5.65 -8.95 1.16
N LEU A 129 -4.75 -8.91 0.20
CA LEU A 129 -4.64 -7.89 -0.84
C LEU A 129 -4.54 -8.64 -2.17
N GLN A 130 -5.65 -8.76 -2.90
CA GLN A 130 -5.65 -9.34 -4.25
C GLN A 130 -5.14 -8.26 -5.21
N LEU A 131 -3.94 -8.45 -5.78
CA LEU A 131 -3.36 -7.42 -6.63
C LEU A 131 -4.07 -7.34 -7.98
N LYS A 132 -4.23 -6.13 -8.47
CA LYS A 132 -4.83 -5.80 -9.77
C LYS A 132 -3.88 -4.92 -10.59
N GLN A 133 -4.08 -4.89 -11.89
CA GLN A 133 -3.31 -4.00 -12.76
C GLN A 133 -3.74 -2.54 -12.52
N PRO A 134 -2.79 -1.59 -12.49
CA PRO A 134 -3.11 -0.17 -12.47
C PRO A 134 -3.98 0.21 -13.66
N SER A 135 -4.98 1.06 -13.42
CA SER A 135 -5.95 1.47 -14.45
C SER A 135 -5.54 2.71 -15.22
N LEU A 136 -4.62 3.51 -14.69
CA LEU A 136 -4.16 4.76 -15.30
C LEU A 136 -2.90 4.57 -16.13
N SER A 137 -2.66 5.50 -17.05
CA SER A 137 -1.36 5.65 -17.68
C SER A 137 -0.28 6.02 -16.65
N VAL A 138 0.99 5.81 -16.98
CA VAL A 138 2.12 6.16 -16.09
C VAL A 138 2.10 7.66 -15.74
N GLU A 139 1.69 8.51 -16.67
CA GLU A 139 1.64 9.96 -16.44
C GLU A 139 0.47 10.35 -15.54
N ASP A 140 -0.72 9.82 -15.79
CA ASP A 140 -1.91 10.06 -14.96
C ASP A 140 -1.72 9.51 -13.54
N GLU A 141 -1.05 8.38 -13.41
CA GLU A 141 -0.71 7.82 -12.10
C GLU A 141 0.21 8.76 -11.30
N LYS A 142 1.20 9.38 -11.92
CA LYS A 142 2.04 10.40 -11.27
C LYS A 142 1.20 11.58 -10.79
N TRP A 143 0.24 12.03 -11.60
CA TRP A 143 -0.68 13.09 -11.22
C TRP A 143 -1.59 12.68 -10.07
N LEU A 144 -2.18 11.48 -10.11
CA LEU A 144 -2.98 10.95 -9.00
C LEU A 144 -2.20 11.02 -7.68
N TRP A 145 -0.95 10.53 -7.66
CA TRP A 145 -0.15 10.53 -6.43
C TRP A 145 0.31 11.92 -6.00
N ARG A 146 0.50 12.84 -6.94
CA ARG A 146 0.77 14.25 -6.63
C ARG A 146 -0.44 14.90 -5.98
N LEU A 147 -1.61 14.80 -6.59
CA LEU A 147 -2.86 15.36 -6.08
C LEU A 147 -3.24 14.76 -4.73
N ALA A 148 -3.13 13.44 -4.59
CA ALA A 148 -3.40 12.76 -3.32
C ALA A 148 -2.49 13.27 -2.19
N ARG A 149 -1.17 13.40 -2.42
CA ARG A 149 -0.26 13.96 -1.41
C ARG A 149 -0.63 15.38 -1.00
N ILE A 150 -0.99 16.22 -1.95
CA ILE A 150 -1.46 17.59 -1.68
C ILE A 150 -2.78 17.54 -0.92
N GLY A 151 -3.76 16.77 -1.38
CA GLY A 151 -5.08 16.69 -0.76
C GLY A 151 -5.03 16.20 0.70
N PHE A 152 -4.16 15.25 1.01
CA PHE A 152 -3.95 14.73 2.38
C PHE A 152 -2.93 15.51 3.22
N SER A 153 -2.36 16.61 2.72
CA SER A 153 -1.37 17.41 3.46
C SER A 153 -1.92 17.98 4.76
N SER A 154 -3.22 18.31 4.80
CA SER A 154 -3.90 18.77 6.01
C SER A 154 -5.28 18.11 6.14
N ARG A 155 -5.37 17.08 7.00
CA ARG A 155 -6.59 16.27 7.18
C ARG A 155 -7.83 17.05 7.57
N ARG A 156 -7.66 18.14 8.35
CA ARG A 156 -8.78 18.97 8.84
C ARG A 156 -9.31 19.96 7.83
N LYS A 157 -8.53 20.31 6.80
CA LYS A 157 -8.94 21.27 5.76
C LYS A 157 -9.79 20.59 4.67
N MET A 158 -10.63 21.38 4.01
CA MET A 158 -11.36 20.96 2.82
C MET A 158 -10.37 20.64 1.69
N LEU A 159 -10.73 19.73 0.82
CA LEU A 159 -9.89 19.29 -0.31
C LEU A 159 -9.51 20.48 -1.22
N LYS A 160 -10.48 21.34 -1.54
CA LYS A 160 -10.25 22.54 -2.36
C LYS A 160 -9.16 23.44 -1.81
N ASN A 161 -9.11 23.64 -0.48
CA ASN A 161 -8.10 24.50 0.14
C ASN A 161 -6.70 23.86 0.10
N ASN A 162 -6.61 22.55 0.28
CA ASN A 162 -5.34 21.84 0.15
C ASN A 162 -4.83 21.88 -1.30
N LEU A 163 -5.72 21.61 -2.28
CA LEU A 163 -5.36 21.60 -3.70
C LEU A 163 -5.00 23.01 -4.20
N SER A 164 -5.79 24.03 -3.85
CA SER A 164 -5.50 25.42 -4.20
C SER A 164 -4.10 25.84 -3.72
N ALA A 165 -3.81 25.60 -2.44
CA ALA A 165 -2.52 25.94 -1.85
C ALA A 165 -1.35 25.14 -2.46
N GLY A 166 -1.54 23.85 -2.71
CA GLY A 166 -0.46 22.96 -3.19
C GLY A 166 -0.21 23.03 -4.70
N LEU A 167 -1.19 23.48 -5.48
CA LEU A 167 -1.09 23.69 -6.93
C LEU A 167 -0.85 25.17 -7.30
N LEU A 168 -0.97 26.08 -6.34
CA LEU A 168 -0.87 27.54 -6.55
C LEU A 168 -1.92 28.06 -7.56
N ILE A 169 -3.16 27.61 -7.42
CA ILE A 169 -4.30 28.02 -8.24
C ILE A 169 -5.44 28.55 -7.34
N GLU A 170 -6.32 29.36 -7.92
CA GLU A 170 -7.46 29.94 -7.22
C GLU A 170 -8.42 28.86 -6.68
N GLU A 171 -8.96 29.07 -5.45
CA GLU A 171 -9.92 28.13 -4.83
C GLU A 171 -11.19 27.98 -5.69
N SER A 172 -11.61 29.05 -6.36
CA SER A 172 -12.73 29.05 -7.29
C SER A 172 -12.52 28.08 -8.46
N ALA A 173 -11.31 28.02 -9.02
CA ALA A 173 -10.96 27.10 -10.08
C ALA A 173 -11.05 25.65 -9.60
N VAL A 174 -10.49 25.33 -8.40
CA VAL A 174 -10.62 23.99 -7.81
C VAL A 174 -12.07 23.62 -7.56
N SER A 175 -12.87 24.56 -7.04
CA SER A 175 -14.30 24.35 -6.79
C SER A 175 -15.06 24.02 -8.08
N ASN A 176 -14.74 24.70 -9.16
CA ASN A 176 -15.32 24.44 -10.49
C ASN A 176 -14.96 23.03 -10.99
N TYR A 177 -13.68 22.62 -10.88
CA TYR A 177 -13.27 21.25 -11.24
C TYR A 177 -13.99 20.18 -10.41
N LEU A 178 -14.06 20.36 -9.09
CA LEU A 178 -14.80 19.41 -8.23
C LEU A 178 -16.26 19.29 -8.63
N THR A 179 -16.89 20.42 -9.02
CA THR A 179 -18.29 20.41 -9.51
C THR A 179 -18.41 19.68 -10.86
N GLN A 180 -17.48 19.89 -11.78
CA GLN A 180 -17.45 19.21 -13.09
C GLN A 180 -17.37 17.70 -12.95
N VAL A 181 -16.55 17.19 -12.02
CA VAL A 181 -16.46 15.78 -11.71
C VAL A 181 -17.51 15.31 -10.66
N ARG A 182 -18.56 16.11 -10.45
CA ARG A 182 -19.69 15.81 -9.55
C ARG A 182 -19.29 15.50 -8.10
N GLN A 183 -18.20 16.09 -7.64
CA GLN A 183 -17.76 15.97 -6.25
C GLN A 183 -18.31 17.11 -5.39
N ASN A 184 -18.51 16.84 -4.10
CA ASN A 184 -18.89 17.88 -3.15
C ASN A 184 -17.72 18.84 -2.94
N VAL A 185 -17.91 20.13 -3.27
CA VAL A 185 -16.88 21.19 -3.14
C VAL A 185 -16.38 21.38 -1.71
N ASN A 186 -17.14 20.95 -0.71
CA ASN A 186 -16.79 21.04 0.70
C ASN A 186 -16.25 19.72 1.27
N CYS A 187 -16.00 18.70 0.42
CA CYS A 187 -15.44 17.43 0.86
C CYS A 187 -14.00 17.62 1.37
N ARG A 188 -13.58 16.66 2.17
CA ARG A 188 -12.18 16.48 2.56
C ARG A 188 -11.57 15.33 1.75
N ALA A 189 -10.26 15.28 1.67
CA ALA A 189 -9.55 14.21 0.98
C ALA A 189 -9.98 12.80 1.42
N GLN A 190 -10.30 12.62 2.69
CA GLN A 190 -10.73 11.35 3.28
C GLN A 190 -12.13 10.91 2.86
N ASP A 191 -12.95 11.81 2.33
CA ASP A 191 -14.35 11.54 1.99
C ASP A 191 -14.49 10.88 0.60
N LEU A 192 -13.46 11.01 -0.24
CA LEU A 192 -13.45 10.47 -1.59
C LEU A 192 -12.98 9.01 -1.64
N SER A 193 -13.70 8.19 -2.40
CA SER A 193 -13.28 6.83 -2.78
C SER A 193 -12.11 6.87 -3.76
N ILE A 194 -11.47 5.71 -3.99
CA ILE A 194 -10.40 5.62 -5.01
C ILE A 194 -10.90 5.98 -6.41
N ASN A 195 -12.13 5.58 -6.79
CA ASN A 195 -12.68 5.91 -8.10
C ASN A 195 -12.87 7.42 -8.27
N GLN A 196 -13.34 8.12 -7.23
CA GLN A 196 -13.48 9.57 -7.23
C GLN A 196 -12.15 10.33 -7.22
N TRP A 197 -11.06 9.69 -6.80
CA TRP A 197 -9.70 10.24 -6.93
C TRP A 197 -9.12 10.05 -8.33
N ILE A 198 -9.59 9.06 -9.08
CA ILE A 198 -9.15 8.75 -10.45
C ILE A 198 -9.86 9.66 -11.48
N GLU A 199 -11.10 10.05 -11.23
CA GLU A 199 -11.85 11.03 -12.04
C GLU A 199 -11.19 12.40 -12.04
#